data_54b294d14a72533192dcd6e2ef2ad3c9
#
_entry.id   54b294d14a72533192dcd6e2ef2ad3c9
#
_cell.length_a   1.000
_cell.length_b   1.000
_cell.length_c   1.000
_cell.angle_alpha   90.00
_cell.angle_beta   90.00
_cell.angle_gamma   90.00
#
_symmetry.space_group_name_H-M   'P 1'
#
loop_
_entity.id
_entity.type
_entity.pdbx_description
1 polymer ?
#
loop_
_entity_poly.entity_id
_entity_poly.type
_entity_poly.pdbx_seq_one_letter_code
_entity_poly.pdbx_strand_id
1 'polypeptide(L)'
;MSGLEVLEHKAKADTPAATIEVVLKHSGIENRIIGNPETVVKELLSYFSKVYPSIELVSKLILSVDSVEFLQSCAGILAVSPEGLVVLKDLKDLKDKELMMIHLAGSRLQHQMGKKESDTLSLDEITKTTGRSTGTVAGRLSELCNEQLAERVGKGSYRLTTMGTRVVIKNLMPRVAQLPER
;
A
#
# COMPACT_ATOMS: atom_id res chain seq x y z
N MET A 1 -53.60 -18.84 -14.41
CA MET A 1 -53.34 -17.40 -14.31
C MET A 1 -52.75 -17.19 -12.93
N SER A 2 -51.45 -17.15 -12.83
CA SER A 2 -50.74 -17.04 -11.55
C SER A 2 -49.69 -15.94 -11.71
N GLY A 3 -49.91 -14.84 -11.02
CA GLY A 3 -48.98 -13.71 -10.98
C GLY A 3 -47.85 -14.04 -10.03
N LEU A 4 -46.64 -13.97 -10.57
CA LEU A 4 -45.39 -13.98 -9.77
C LEU A 4 -45.10 -12.53 -9.38
N GLU A 5 -45.31 -12.20 -8.12
CA GLU A 5 -44.79 -10.98 -7.51
C GLU A 5 -43.30 -11.14 -7.24
N VAL A 6 -42.51 -10.35 -7.94
CA VAL A 6 -41.10 -10.18 -7.68
C VAL A 6 -40.93 -9.26 -6.48
N LEU A 7 -40.59 -9.81 -5.33
CA LEU A 7 -40.20 -9.04 -4.14
C LEU A 7 -38.76 -8.50 -4.36
N GLU A 8 -38.68 -7.23 -4.76
CA GLU A 8 -37.43 -6.46 -4.69
C GLU A 8 -37.02 -6.25 -3.23
N HIS A 9 -36.06 -7.00 -2.78
CA HIS A 9 -35.41 -6.78 -1.48
C HIS A 9 -34.43 -5.60 -1.63
N LYS A 10 -34.90 -4.40 -1.31
CA LYS A 10 -34.08 -3.22 -1.13
C LYS A 10 -33.38 -3.32 0.22
N ALA A 11 -32.18 -3.93 0.23
CA ALA A 11 -31.30 -3.96 1.40
C ALA A 11 -30.72 -2.55 1.61
N LYS A 12 -31.37 -1.74 2.42
CA LYS A 12 -30.82 -0.55 3.04
C LYS A 12 -29.94 -1.01 4.19
N ALA A 13 -28.64 -1.06 3.98
CA ALA A 13 -27.68 -1.24 5.06
C ALA A 13 -27.56 0.08 5.84
N ASP A 14 -28.46 0.29 6.80
CA ASP A 14 -28.27 1.26 7.88
C ASP A 14 -27.36 0.62 8.92
N THR A 15 -26.04 0.66 8.68
CA THR A 15 -25.07 0.46 9.74
C THR A 15 -25.03 1.76 10.54
N PRO A 16 -25.37 1.76 11.85
CA PRO A 16 -25.28 2.97 12.65
C PRO A 16 -23.85 3.49 12.57
N ALA A 17 -23.69 4.73 12.15
CA ALA A 17 -22.37 5.37 12.06
C ALA A 17 -21.71 5.23 13.43
N ALA A 18 -20.61 4.50 13.49
CA ALA A 18 -19.87 4.27 14.72
C ALA A 18 -19.45 5.62 15.30
N THR A 19 -19.97 5.97 16.47
CA THR A 19 -19.60 7.17 17.19
C THR A 19 -18.37 6.87 18.04
N ILE A 20 -17.30 7.63 17.82
CA ILE A 20 -16.04 7.53 18.58
C ILE A 20 -15.98 8.71 19.53
N GLU A 21 -15.58 8.46 20.75
CA GLU A 21 -15.25 9.47 21.75
C GLU A 21 -13.75 9.42 22.04
N VAL A 22 -13.09 10.56 21.93
CA VAL A 22 -11.67 10.73 22.29
C VAL A 22 -11.53 11.82 23.33
N VAL A 23 -10.84 11.51 24.44
CA VAL A 23 -10.55 12.45 25.51
C VAL A 23 -9.07 12.78 25.49
N LEU A 24 -8.73 14.05 25.26
CA LEU A 24 -7.38 14.58 25.25
C LEU A 24 -7.10 15.31 26.57
N LYS A 25 -6.08 14.89 27.30
CA LYS A 25 -5.61 15.56 28.52
C LYS A 25 -4.22 16.15 28.27
N HIS A 26 -4.10 17.47 28.34
CA HIS A 26 -2.84 18.17 28.14
C HIS A 26 -2.78 19.40 29.06
N SER A 27 -1.70 19.50 29.83
CA SER A 27 -1.43 20.66 30.72
C SER A 27 -2.62 21.07 31.62
N GLY A 28 -3.35 20.06 32.14
CA GLY A 28 -4.52 20.31 33.01
C GLY A 28 -5.82 20.66 32.27
N ILE A 29 -5.81 20.73 30.95
CA ILE A 29 -6.99 20.93 30.12
C ILE A 29 -7.45 19.59 29.61
N GLU A 30 -8.76 19.32 29.70
CA GLU A 30 -9.41 18.16 29.13
C GLU A 30 -10.31 18.60 27.97
N ASN A 31 -10.02 18.09 26.76
CA ASN A 31 -10.85 18.28 25.57
C ASN A 31 -11.49 16.94 25.19
N ARG A 32 -12.80 16.97 24.95
CA ARG A 32 -13.57 15.79 24.53
C ARG A 32 -14.06 15.99 23.10
N ILE A 33 -13.72 15.08 22.22
CA ILE A 33 -14.13 15.06 20.82
C ILE A 33 -15.04 13.85 20.59
N ILE A 34 -16.25 14.08 20.11
CA ILE A 34 -17.25 13.02 19.87
C ILE A 34 -17.75 13.19 18.45
N GLY A 35 -17.76 12.10 17.69
CA GLY A 35 -18.27 12.11 16.32
C GLY A 35 -18.01 10.82 15.55
N ASN A 36 -18.26 10.85 14.24
CA ASN A 36 -17.82 9.77 13.38
C ASN A 36 -16.30 9.76 13.24
N PRO A 37 -15.69 8.65 12.77
CA PRO A 37 -14.22 8.51 12.68
C PRO A 37 -13.54 9.66 11.92
N GLU A 38 -14.12 10.13 10.82
CA GLU A 38 -13.54 11.21 10.00
C GLU A 38 -13.55 12.55 10.73
N THR A 39 -14.65 12.87 11.40
CA THR A 39 -14.78 14.11 12.19
C THR A 39 -13.81 14.10 13.35
N VAL A 40 -13.72 12.98 14.08
CA VAL A 40 -12.80 12.86 15.23
C VAL A 40 -11.35 13.01 14.80
N VAL A 41 -10.94 12.36 13.71
CA VAL A 41 -9.57 12.49 13.18
C VAL A 41 -9.26 13.93 12.75
N LYS A 42 -10.20 14.59 12.05
CA LYS A 42 -10.04 15.98 11.61
C LYS A 42 -9.87 16.95 12.79
N GLU A 43 -10.70 16.82 13.82
CA GLU A 43 -10.63 17.65 15.01
C GLU A 43 -9.35 17.40 15.84
N LEU A 44 -8.92 16.12 15.94
CA LEU A 44 -7.65 15.76 16.56
C LEU A 44 -6.47 16.42 15.84
N LEU A 45 -6.40 16.33 14.51
CA LEU A 45 -5.34 16.97 13.72
C LEU A 45 -5.36 18.49 13.89
N SER A 46 -6.55 19.10 13.90
CA SER A 46 -6.71 20.54 14.13
C SER A 46 -6.23 20.94 15.52
N TYR A 47 -6.55 20.17 16.55
CA TYR A 47 -6.08 20.39 17.90
C TYR A 47 -4.55 20.33 18.00
N PHE A 48 -3.95 19.26 17.46
CA PHE A 48 -2.50 19.11 17.48
C PHE A 48 -1.78 20.20 16.69
N SER A 49 -2.30 20.64 15.55
CA SER A 49 -1.72 21.74 14.78
C SER A 49 -1.73 23.07 15.52
N LYS A 50 -2.73 23.29 16.40
CA LYS A 50 -2.80 24.50 17.23
C LYS A 50 -1.86 24.45 18.44
N VAL A 51 -1.79 23.28 19.11
CA VAL A 51 -0.97 23.10 20.32
C VAL A 51 0.51 22.94 19.97
N TYR A 52 0.78 22.28 18.86
CA TYR A 52 2.14 22.00 18.38
C TYR A 52 2.28 22.40 16.90
N PRO A 53 2.46 23.67 16.58
CA PRO A 53 2.60 24.13 15.17
C PRO A 53 3.72 23.42 14.40
N SER A 54 4.75 22.95 15.13
CA SER A 54 5.84 22.17 14.54
C SER A 54 5.42 20.79 14.01
N ILE A 55 4.30 20.20 14.45
CA ILE A 55 3.82 18.91 13.98
C ILE A 55 3.49 18.97 12.47
N GLU A 56 2.87 20.04 12.01
CA GLU A 56 2.58 20.22 10.59
C GLU A 56 3.87 20.30 9.76
N LEU A 57 4.87 20.98 10.26
CA LEU A 57 6.19 21.05 9.62
C LEU A 57 6.88 19.68 9.63
N VAL A 58 6.88 18.99 10.78
CA VAL A 58 7.47 17.65 10.93
C VAL A 58 6.77 16.65 10.00
N SER A 59 5.43 16.67 9.89
CA SER A 59 4.70 15.78 9.00
C SER A 59 5.06 15.98 7.51
N LYS A 60 5.38 17.22 7.11
CA LYS A 60 5.86 17.53 5.76
C LYS A 60 7.31 17.08 5.53
N LEU A 61 8.10 16.94 6.58
CA LEU A 61 9.49 16.46 6.51
C LEU A 61 9.61 14.94 6.58
N ILE A 62 8.58 14.25 7.08
CA ILE A 62 8.56 12.78 7.14
C ILE A 62 8.10 12.25 5.79
N LEU A 63 9.00 11.55 5.10
CA LEU A 63 8.64 10.81 3.89
C LEU A 63 7.86 9.56 4.31
N SER A 64 6.55 9.55 4.07
CA SER A 64 5.68 8.40 4.31
C SER A 64 4.98 7.95 3.02
N VAL A 65 4.50 6.72 3.03
CA VAL A 65 3.63 6.19 1.98
C VAL A 65 2.24 6.01 2.59
N ASP A 66 1.26 6.62 1.99
CA ASP A 66 -0.13 6.37 2.34
C ASP A 66 -0.52 4.95 1.90
N SER A 67 -0.97 4.14 2.86
CA SER A 67 -1.37 2.76 2.61
C SER A 67 -2.56 2.67 1.65
N VAL A 68 -3.49 3.61 1.71
CA VAL A 68 -4.66 3.65 0.81
C VAL A 68 -4.22 4.00 -0.60
N GLU A 69 -3.35 5.01 -0.77
CA GLU A 69 -2.78 5.39 -2.06
C GLU A 69 -2.02 4.21 -2.69
N PHE A 70 -1.24 3.49 -1.89
CA PHE A 70 -0.52 2.31 -2.37
C PHE A 70 -1.48 1.20 -2.83
N LEU A 71 -2.49 0.85 -2.02
CA LEU A 71 -3.48 -0.17 -2.38
C LEU A 71 -4.25 0.21 -3.64
N GLN A 72 -4.67 1.46 -3.76
CA GLN A 72 -5.35 1.98 -4.95
C GLN A 72 -4.46 1.89 -6.19
N SER A 73 -3.16 2.20 -6.06
CA SER A 73 -2.22 2.10 -7.17
C SER A 73 -1.99 0.67 -7.66
N CYS A 74 -2.15 -0.32 -6.78
CA CYS A 74 -2.04 -1.73 -7.13
C CYS A 74 -3.29 -2.29 -7.83
N ALA A 75 -4.45 -1.66 -7.65
CA ALA A 75 -5.72 -2.16 -8.18
C ALA A 75 -5.70 -2.28 -9.72
N GLY A 76 -6.18 -3.41 -10.25
CA GLY A 76 -6.15 -3.71 -11.68
C GLY A 76 -4.77 -4.08 -12.26
N ILE A 77 -3.72 -4.07 -11.44
CA ILE A 77 -2.36 -4.48 -11.83
C ILE A 77 -1.95 -5.73 -11.07
N LEU A 78 -2.14 -5.72 -9.75
CA LEU A 78 -1.80 -6.80 -8.85
C LEU A 78 -3.06 -7.28 -8.14
N ALA A 79 -3.19 -8.58 -7.97
CA ALA A 79 -4.23 -9.21 -7.17
C ALA A 79 -3.61 -10.23 -6.21
N VAL A 80 -4.26 -10.47 -5.09
CA VAL A 80 -3.84 -11.49 -4.13
C VAL A 80 -4.90 -12.57 -4.09
N SER A 81 -4.53 -13.79 -4.48
CA SER A 81 -5.36 -15.00 -4.41
C SER A 81 -4.95 -15.85 -3.20
N PRO A 82 -5.70 -16.93 -2.88
CA PRO A 82 -5.28 -17.90 -1.88
C PRO A 82 -3.91 -18.53 -2.17
N GLU A 83 -3.57 -18.67 -3.45
CA GLU A 83 -2.30 -19.27 -3.94
C GLU A 83 -1.14 -18.27 -3.92
N GLY A 84 -1.42 -16.96 -3.79
CA GLY A 84 -0.38 -15.93 -3.72
C GLY A 84 -0.66 -14.71 -4.59
N LEU A 85 0.43 -14.02 -4.97
CA LEU A 85 0.37 -12.82 -5.81
C LEU A 85 0.10 -13.19 -7.27
N VAL A 86 -0.89 -12.53 -7.85
CA VAL A 86 -1.21 -12.60 -9.29
C VAL A 86 -0.93 -11.24 -9.92
N VAL A 87 -0.16 -11.25 -11.01
CA VAL A 87 0.05 -10.07 -11.86
C VAL A 87 -0.94 -10.13 -13.00
N LEU A 88 -1.81 -9.13 -13.12
CA LEU A 88 -2.91 -9.07 -14.08
C LEU A 88 -2.48 -8.52 -15.45
N LYS A 89 -1.33 -7.86 -15.51
CA LYS A 89 -0.81 -7.21 -16.72
C LYS A 89 0.36 -7.98 -17.34
N ASP A 90 0.53 -7.87 -18.66
CA ASP A 90 1.69 -8.44 -19.34
C ASP A 90 2.92 -7.54 -19.11
N LEU A 91 3.90 -8.05 -18.37
CA LEU A 91 5.10 -7.28 -17.96
C LEU A 91 6.32 -7.50 -18.87
N LYS A 92 6.14 -8.10 -20.07
CA LYS A 92 7.28 -8.46 -20.96
C LYS A 92 8.12 -7.27 -21.39
N ASP A 93 7.48 -6.11 -21.58
CA ASP A 93 8.14 -4.90 -22.04
C ASP A 93 8.79 -4.07 -20.92
N LEU A 94 8.68 -4.51 -19.67
CA LEU A 94 9.32 -3.84 -18.55
C LEU A 94 10.82 -4.15 -18.51
N LYS A 95 11.60 -3.14 -18.13
CA LYS A 95 13.01 -3.33 -17.81
C LYS A 95 13.16 -4.19 -16.56
N ASP A 96 14.26 -4.91 -16.45
CA ASP A 96 14.50 -5.84 -15.34
C ASP A 96 14.35 -5.18 -13.96
N LYS A 97 14.83 -3.94 -13.77
CA LYS A 97 14.64 -3.20 -12.52
C LYS A 97 13.17 -2.91 -12.21
N GLU A 98 12.40 -2.50 -13.22
CA GLU A 98 10.98 -2.22 -13.09
C GLU A 98 10.20 -3.50 -12.73
N LEU A 99 10.54 -4.59 -13.40
CA LEU A 99 9.95 -5.91 -13.11
C LEU A 99 10.18 -6.31 -11.65
N MET A 100 11.42 -6.15 -11.14
CA MET A 100 11.73 -6.45 -9.74
C MET A 100 10.96 -5.54 -8.77
N MET A 101 10.85 -4.25 -9.08
CA MET A 101 10.08 -3.32 -8.25
C MET A 101 8.59 -3.70 -8.18
N ILE A 102 7.99 -4.20 -9.26
CA ILE A 102 6.61 -4.72 -9.27
C ILE A 102 6.47 -5.93 -8.33
N HIS A 103 7.40 -6.88 -8.39
CA HIS A 103 7.36 -8.06 -7.51
C HIS A 103 7.58 -7.69 -6.03
N LEU A 104 8.50 -6.77 -5.73
CA LEU A 104 8.68 -6.24 -4.39
C LEU A 104 7.44 -5.47 -3.89
N ALA A 105 6.78 -4.70 -4.76
CA ALA A 105 5.50 -4.06 -4.44
C ALA A 105 4.41 -5.10 -4.15
N GLY A 106 4.37 -6.18 -4.93
CA GLY A 106 3.47 -7.30 -4.67
C GLY A 106 3.68 -7.98 -3.32
N SER A 107 4.94 -8.14 -2.88
CA SER A 107 5.24 -8.66 -1.54
C SER A 107 4.75 -7.71 -0.44
N ARG A 108 4.94 -6.40 -0.62
CA ARG A 108 4.41 -5.38 0.28
C ARG A 108 2.88 -5.40 0.32
N LEU A 109 2.22 -5.56 -0.83
CA LEU A 109 0.76 -5.69 -0.92
C LEU A 109 0.27 -6.90 -0.11
N GLN A 110 0.88 -8.08 -0.30
CA GLN A 110 0.53 -9.29 0.45
C GLN A 110 0.72 -9.10 1.96
N HIS A 111 1.79 -8.44 2.37
CA HIS A 111 2.05 -8.14 3.79
C HIS A 111 0.98 -7.19 4.37
N GLN A 112 0.64 -6.10 3.67
CA GLN A 112 -0.41 -5.17 4.11
C GLN A 112 -1.80 -5.82 4.20
N MET A 113 -2.07 -6.82 3.36
CA MET A 113 -3.30 -7.61 3.40
C MET A 113 -3.25 -8.75 4.44
N GLY A 114 -2.18 -8.87 5.24
CA GLY A 114 -2.01 -9.92 6.24
C GLY A 114 -1.83 -11.33 5.66
N LYS A 115 -1.45 -11.43 4.37
CA LYS A 115 -1.22 -12.71 3.67
C LYS A 115 0.22 -13.17 3.72
N LYS A 116 1.13 -12.31 4.14
CA LYS A 116 2.56 -12.60 4.29
C LYS A 116 3.08 -11.95 5.58
N GLU A 117 3.94 -12.62 6.32
CA GLU A 117 4.51 -12.11 7.58
C GLU A 117 5.45 -10.93 7.37
N SER A 118 6.09 -10.84 6.22
CA SER A 118 7.05 -9.80 5.87
C SER A 118 6.82 -9.27 4.45
N ASP A 119 7.15 -8.02 4.22
CA ASP A 119 7.12 -7.36 2.91
C ASP A 119 8.36 -7.66 2.05
N THR A 120 9.23 -8.57 2.51
CA THR A 120 10.49 -8.92 1.83
C THR A 120 10.32 -10.06 0.84
N LEU A 121 11.19 -10.11 -0.19
CA LEU A 121 11.44 -11.24 -1.05
C LEU A 121 12.91 -11.63 -1.01
N SER A 122 13.19 -12.92 -0.96
CA SER A 122 14.54 -13.44 -1.12
C SER A 122 15.01 -13.34 -2.58
N LEU A 123 16.34 -13.40 -2.78
CA LEU A 123 16.93 -13.44 -4.12
C LEU A 123 16.34 -14.59 -4.95
N ASP A 124 16.15 -15.76 -4.34
CA ASP A 124 15.62 -16.95 -5.01
C ASP A 124 14.12 -16.76 -5.40
N GLU A 125 13.32 -16.16 -4.54
CA GLU A 125 11.92 -15.85 -4.86
C GLU A 125 11.84 -14.88 -6.05
N ILE A 126 12.64 -13.81 -6.04
CA ILE A 126 12.67 -12.84 -7.14
C ILE A 126 13.14 -13.50 -8.45
N THR A 127 14.18 -14.35 -8.37
CA THR A 127 14.68 -15.12 -9.52
C THR A 127 13.57 -15.99 -10.13
N LYS A 128 12.84 -16.73 -9.30
CA LYS A 128 11.74 -17.60 -9.72
C LYS A 128 10.57 -16.81 -10.32
N THR A 129 10.15 -15.72 -9.66
CA THR A 129 8.98 -14.95 -10.10
C THR A 129 9.24 -14.14 -11.35
N THR A 130 10.48 -13.63 -11.52
CA THR A 130 10.85 -12.83 -12.70
C THR A 130 11.30 -13.68 -13.88
N GLY A 131 11.69 -14.95 -13.66
CA GLY A 131 12.29 -15.81 -14.68
C GLY A 131 13.66 -15.33 -15.18
N ARG A 132 14.32 -14.41 -14.46
CA ARG A 132 15.66 -13.91 -14.81
C ARG A 132 16.73 -14.74 -14.15
N SER A 133 17.96 -14.69 -14.70
CA SER A 133 19.11 -15.36 -14.06
C SER A 133 19.45 -14.73 -12.72
N THR A 134 19.93 -15.54 -11.77
CA THR A 134 20.35 -15.07 -10.43
C THR A 134 21.35 -13.91 -10.51
N GLY A 135 22.29 -13.97 -11.46
CA GLY A 135 23.27 -12.89 -11.67
C GLY A 135 22.63 -11.59 -12.12
N THR A 136 21.65 -11.65 -13.04
CA THR A 136 20.89 -10.48 -13.47
C THR A 136 20.10 -9.90 -12.30
N VAL A 137 19.39 -10.74 -11.54
CA VAL A 137 18.60 -10.31 -10.39
C VAL A 137 19.49 -9.65 -9.34
N ALA A 138 20.60 -10.28 -8.97
CA ALA A 138 21.52 -9.73 -7.98
C ALA A 138 22.12 -8.37 -8.42
N GLY A 139 22.51 -8.25 -9.68
CA GLY A 139 23.02 -6.98 -10.23
C GLY A 139 21.98 -5.87 -10.18
N ARG A 140 20.75 -6.13 -10.62
CA ARG A 140 19.67 -5.13 -10.61
C ARG A 140 19.21 -4.76 -9.21
N LEU A 141 19.15 -5.71 -8.28
CA LEU A 141 18.87 -5.42 -6.87
C LEU A 141 19.97 -4.55 -6.24
N SER A 142 21.24 -4.81 -6.57
CA SER A 142 22.34 -3.96 -6.14
C SER A 142 22.18 -2.51 -6.65
N GLU A 143 21.82 -2.34 -7.93
CA GLU A 143 21.52 -1.01 -8.49
C GLU A 143 20.36 -0.33 -7.76
N LEU A 144 19.23 -1.06 -7.51
CA LEU A 144 18.09 -0.52 -6.78
C LEU A 144 18.46 -0.12 -5.34
N CYS A 145 19.35 -0.88 -4.68
CA CYS A 145 19.84 -0.51 -3.36
C CYS A 145 20.73 0.74 -3.40
N ASN A 146 21.61 0.86 -4.38
CA ASN A 146 22.45 2.05 -4.58
C ASN A 146 21.62 3.31 -4.87
N GLU A 147 20.51 3.15 -5.60
CA GLU A 147 19.53 4.22 -5.89
C GLU A 147 18.58 4.47 -4.70
N GLN A 148 18.73 3.77 -3.58
CA GLN A 148 17.86 3.85 -2.40
C GLN A 148 16.38 3.51 -2.70
N LEU A 149 16.10 2.79 -3.77
CA LEU A 149 14.74 2.34 -4.14
C LEU A 149 14.38 1.00 -3.49
N ALA A 150 15.37 0.18 -3.20
CA ALA A 150 15.23 -1.05 -2.42
C ALA A 150 16.26 -1.08 -1.30
N GLU A 151 16.02 -1.92 -0.31
CA GLU A 151 16.99 -2.21 0.75
C GLU A 151 17.11 -3.71 1.00
N ARG A 152 18.29 -4.12 1.41
CA ARG A 152 18.58 -5.50 1.80
C ARG A 152 18.27 -5.69 3.27
N VAL A 153 17.44 -6.69 3.58
CA VAL A 153 17.04 -7.05 4.93
C VAL A 153 17.66 -8.41 5.29
N GLY A 154 18.49 -8.44 6.31
CA GLY A 154 19.12 -9.68 6.76
C GLY A 154 20.02 -10.33 5.68
N LYS A 155 19.97 -11.67 5.60
CA LYS A 155 20.88 -12.48 4.77
C LYS A 155 20.36 -12.73 3.34
N GLY A 156 19.95 -11.71 2.60
CA GLY A 156 19.63 -11.88 1.18
C GLY A 156 18.15 -11.75 0.82
N SER A 157 17.36 -11.12 1.67
CA SER A 157 16.03 -10.65 1.36
C SER A 157 16.05 -9.17 1.03
N TYR A 158 15.08 -8.71 0.24
CA TYR A 158 14.99 -7.34 -0.25
C TYR A 158 13.56 -6.84 -0.12
N ARG A 159 13.39 -5.54 0.13
CA ARG A 159 12.10 -4.86 0.09
C ARG A 159 12.24 -3.47 -0.53
N LEU A 160 11.12 -2.89 -0.92
CA LEU A 160 11.11 -1.48 -1.32
C LEU A 160 11.33 -0.58 -0.11
N THR A 161 12.14 0.45 -0.30
CA THR A 161 12.19 1.58 0.63
C THR A 161 10.91 2.42 0.51
N THR A 162 10.73 3.40 1.40
CA THR A 162 9.68 4.40 1.27
C THR A 162 9.80 5.16 -0.05
N MET A 163 11.02 5.53 -0.45
CA MET A 163 11.28 6.20 -1.73
C MET A 163 10.95 5.30 -2.92
N GLY A 164 11.41 4.04 -2.90
CA GLY A 164 11.09 3.06 -3.94
C GLY A 164 9.59 2.83 -4.09
N THR A 165 8.86 2.74 -2.98
CA THR A 165 7.40 2.61 -3.02
C THR A 165 6.74 3.84 -3.65
N ARG A 166 7.20 5.06 -3.36
CA ARG A 166 6.69 6.28 -4.02
C ARG A 166 6.97 6.30 -5.52
N VAL A 167 8.16 5.87 -5.94
CA VAL A 167 8.49 5.74 -7.37
C VAL A 167 7.56 4.72 -8.05
N VAL A 168 7.28 3.60 -7.39
CA VAL A 168 6.29 2.62 -7.89
C VAL A 168 4.92 3.28 -8.05
N ILE A 169 4.38 3.92 -7.03
CA ILE A 169 3.06 4.56 -7.06
C ILE A 169 2.98 5.63 -8.15
N LYS A 170 3.95 6.54 -8.19
CA LYS A 170 3.86 7.74 -9.04
C LYS A 170 4.27 7.51 -10.50
N ASN A 171 5.24 6.63 -10.73
CA ASN A 171 5.86 6.50 -12.05
C ASN A 171 5.60 5.14 -12.70
N LEU A 172 5.67 4.05 -11.94
CA LEU A 172 5.64 2.71 -12.51
C LEU A 172 4.21 2.18 -12.67
N MET A 173 3.38 2.23 -11.63
CA MET A 173 2.01 1.73 -11.68
C MET A 173 1.15 2.40 -12.75
N PRO A 174 1.18 3.74 -12.96
CA PRO A 174 0.39 4.37 -14.03
C PRO A 174 0.77 3.89 -15.43
N ARG A 175 2.05 3.56 -15.66
CA ARG A 175 2.52 2.99 -16.94
C ARG A 175 2.08 1.54 -17.09
N VAL A 176 2.22 0.74 -16.04
CA VAL A 176 1.82 -0.68 -16.05
C VAL A 176 0.32 -0.83 -16.21
N ALA A 177 -0.48 0.08 -15.68
CA ALA A 177 -1.93 0.07 -15.85
C ALA A 177 -2.37 0.12 -17.33
N GLN A 178 -1.55 0.76 -18.19
CA GLN A 178 -1.82 0.89 -19.62
C GLN A 178 -1.39 -0.34 -20.45
N LEU A 179 -0.64 -1.28 -19.85
CA LEU A 179 -0.24 -2.51 -20.52
C LEU A 179 -1.44 -3.46 -20.73
N PRO A 180 -1.39 -4.32 -21.75
CA PRO A 180 -2.44 -5.31 -21.98
C PRO A 180 -2.60 -6.24 -20.78
N GLU A 181 -3.78 -6.77 -20.62
CA GLU A 181 -4.04 -7.82 -19.63
C GLU A 181 -3.38 -9.12 -20.05
N ARG A 182 -3.03 -9.93 -19.06
CA ARG A 182 -2.36 -11.21 -19.26
C ARG A 182 -3.34 -12.33 -19.56
#